data_c85811052083e49b3f29c5b43e7a027d
#
_entry.id   c85811052083e49b3f29c5b43e7a027d
#
_cell.length_a   1.000
_cell.length_b   1.000
_cell.length_c   1.000
_cell.angle_alpha   90.00
_cell.angle_beta   90.00
_cell.angle_gamma   90.00
#
_symmetry.space_group_name_H-M   'P 1'
#
loop_
_entity.id
_entity.type
_entity.pdbx_description
1 polymer ?
#
loop_
_entity_poly.entity_id
_entity_poly.type
_entity_poly.pdbx_seq_one_letter_code
_entity_poly.pdbx_strand_id
1 'polypeptide(L)'
;MPDIAQNEPLIALDPAWPKMPMAQVDAILTAPGARFEMESVEIGGVPTRTWKNAPPNLALLVQFARSHGEREFTIHEDERVTYEAQYRAVATLATRLQAMGIAKGDRVALAMRNMPEWPVVFFAAVSIGAIIVPLNAWWTAGELEYGINDSGAKLLILDDERHQRMAEHYAALPVVESILVARATAPLGGKVGSLESIIGTPHDWAVMPELPFPQVAIGPEDDATIFYTSGTTGNPKGALGSHRNLLTNIFSSAFGAARTLMRRGEEIPAPTPKTLLTVIPLFHVTACSAALMGVLAAGSTMIFMRKWDVVRAMEIIEREKVHATGGVPTVAWQLLEHPDRPKYDLSSLEAISYGGAPSAPELVKRIYTEFGALPGNGWGMTETMATVTGHSAEDYLNRPTSAGPAVAVADLKIMDENGENELPLGDVGELWARGPMVVKGYWNKPEATAATFINGWVRTGDLARLDDEGFVYIVDRAKDMIIRGGENIYSSEVENVLYEHPAVTDCALIGIPHRTLGEEPAAVVHLAPGMEATEAELQAWVKARLAIFKTPVAIRFVKETLPRNANGKILKKDLKVLFEDRVGVAA
;
A
#
# COMPACT_ATOMS: atom_id res chain seq x y z
N MET A 1 -1.14 13.39 -33.03
CA MET A 1 -1.39 12.97 -31.64
C MET A 1 -2.53 13.83 -31.14
N PRO A 2 -3.65 13.29 -30.66
CA PRO A 2 -4.65 14.11 -30.02
C PRO A 2 -4.04 14.64 -28.72
N ASP A 3 -4.17 15.94 -28.49
CA ASP A 3 -3.90 16.59 -27.22
C ASP A 3 -4.59 15.79 -26.12
N ILE A 4 -3.81 15.06 -25.32
CA ILE A 4 -4.30 14.49 -24.07
C ILE A 4 -4.59 15.72 -23.22
N ALA A 5 -5.87 15.92 -22.91
CA ALA A 5 -6.41 17.06 -22.20
C ALA A 5 -5.43 17.55 -21.16
N GLN A 6 -4.96 18.79 -21.32
CA GLN A 6 -4.22 19.48 -20.26
C GLN A 6 -5.11 19.38 -19.03
N ASN A 7 -4.55 18.86 -17.92
CA ASN A 7 -5.27 18.78 -16.66
C ASN A 7 -5.69 20.21 -16.26
N GLU A 8 -6.93 20.60 -16.61
CA GLU A 8 -7.47 21.80 -16.00
C GLU A 8 -7.61 21.53 -14.49
N PRO A 9 -7.15 22.47 -13.65
CA PRO A 9 -7.27 22.28 -12.20
C PRO A 9 -8.73 22.09 -11.84
N LEU A 10 -9.00 21.06 -11.01
CA LEU A 10 -10.36 20.70 -10.58
C LEU A 10 -11.08 21.79 -9.79
N ILE A 11 -10.30 22.71 -9.22
CA ILE A 11 -10.75 23.88 -8.48
C ILE A 11 -9.90 25.09 -8.90
N ALA A 12 -10.42 26.28 -8.71
CA ALA A 12 -9.65 27.50 -8.87
C ALA A 12 -8.54 27.54 -7.79
N LEU A 13 -7.30 27.31 -8.21
CA LEU A 13 -6.14 27.43 -7.32
C LEU A 13 -5.74 28.91 -7.16
N ASP A 14 -5.01 29.19 -6.08
CA ASP A 14 -4.33 30.50 -5.93
C ASP A 14 -3.48 30.75 -7.20
N PRO A 15 -3.70 31.86 -7.92
CA PRO A 15 -2.90 32.17 -9.13
C PRO A 15 -1.39 32.26 -8.86
N ALA A 16 -1.00 32.44 -7.60
CA ALA A 16 0.40 32.46 -7.18
C ALA A 16 0.94 31.08 -6.76
N TRP A 17 0.18 29.99 -6.96
CA TRP A 17 0.65 28.62 -6.75
C TRP A 17 1.35 28.09 -8.02
N PRO A 18 2.47 27.33 -7.91
CA PRO A 18 3.22 27.06 -6.68
C PRO A 18 4.04 28.27 -6.23
N LYS A 19 4.11 28.51 -4.91
CA LYS A 19 4.94 29.59 -4.36
C LYS A 19 6.44 29.33 -4.58
N MET A 20 6.83 28.06 -4.72
CA MET A 20 8.21 27.64 -4.98
C MET A 20 8.23 26.46 -5.98
N PRO A 21 9.07 26.51 -7.03
CA PRO A 21 9.23 25.42 -7.99
C PRO A 21 9.75 24.13 -7.32
N MET A 22 9.35 22.96 -7.84
CA MET A 22 9.72 21.64 -7.31
C MET A 22 11.22 21.49 -7.11
N ALA A 23 12.02 21.76 -8.14
CA ALA A 23 13.48 21.63 -8.08
C ALA A 23 14.13 22.50 -7.00
N GLN A 24 13.57 23.69 -6.74
CA GLN A 24 14.08 24.57 -5.69
C GLN A 24 13.75 24.04 -4.30
N VAL A 25 12.53 23.54 -4.11
CA VAL A 25 12.10 22.90 -2.84
C VAL A 25 12.98 21.70 -2.55
N ASP A 26 13.16 20.82 -3.52
CA ASP A 26 13.97 19.61 -3.35
C ASP A 26 15.43 19.95 -3.02
N ALA A 27 16.01 20.96 -3.69
CA ALA A 27 17.36 21.43 -3.41
C ALA A 27 17.51 21.96 -1.97
N ILE A 28 16.52 22.70 -1.45
CA ILE A 28 16.53 23.21 -0.07
C ILE A 28 16.41 22.07 0.93
N LEU A 29 15.43 21.18 0.71
CA LEU A 29 15.14 20.09 1.63
C LEU A 29 16.27 19.07 1.75
N THR A 30 17.05 18.87 0.67
CA THR A 30 18.14 17.89 0.60
C THR A 30 19.54 18.50 0.72
N ALA A 31 19.63 19.80 1.00
CA ALA A 31 20.91 20.50 1.17
C ALA A 31 21.78 19.86 2.28
N PRO A 32 23.11 19.99 2.20
CA PRO A 32 24.00 19.55 3.26
C PRO A 32 23.61 20.12 4.64
N GLY A 33 23.47 19.27 5.65
CA GLY A 33 23.01 19.64 6.99
C GLY A 33 21.49 19.73 7.15
N ALA A 34 20.71 19.62 6.08
CA ALA A 34 19.26 19.59 6.16
C ALA A 34 18.75 18.24 6.70
N ARG A 35 17.50 18.21 7.18
CA ARG A 35 16.86 17.01 7.71
C ARG A 35 16.87 15.84 6.70
N PHE A 36 16.67 16.17 5.43
CA PHE A 36 16.59 15.21 4.32
C PHE A 36 17.87 15.17 3.49
N GLU A 37 19.04 15.48 4.11
CA GLU A 37 20.32 15.30 3.45
C GLU A 37 20.47 13.88 2.94
N MET A 38 21.00 13.74 1.73
CA MET A 38 21.25 12.46 1.09
C MET A 38 22.73 12.12 1.10
N GLU A 39 23.03 10.82 1.09
CA GLU A 39 24.35 10.28 0.85
C GLU A 39 24.30 9.19 -0.22
N SER A 40 25.44 8.84 -0.80
CA SER A 40 25.55 7.71 -1.72
C SER A 40 26.19 6.54 -1.00
N VAL A 41 25.52 5.38 -1.02
CA VAL A 41 26.05 4.12 -0.49
C VAL A 41 25.98 3.04 -1.57
N GLU A 42 26.80 2.01 -1.43
CA GLU A 42 26.74 0.87 -2.33
C GLU A 42 25.72 -0.16 -1.82
N ILE A 43 24.70 -0.44 -2.62
CA ILE A 43 23.66 -1.45 -2.33
C ILE A 43 23.70 -2.49 -3.45
N GLY A 44 24.05 -3.74 -3.11
CA GLY A 44 24.13 -4.81 -4.11
C GLY A 44 25.10 -4.52 -5.28
N GLY A 45 26.19 -3.78 -5.03
CA GLY A 45 27.15 -3.37 -6.05
C GLY A 45 26.72 -2.15 -6.88
N VAL A 46 25.63 -1.47 -6.50
CA VAL A 46 25.10 -0.30 -7.22
C VAL A 46 25.18 0.94 -6.33
N PRO A 47 25.85 2.05 -6.75
CA PRO A 47 25.79 3.31 -6.05
C PRO A 47 24.34 3.82 -5.98
N THR A 48 23.83 4.01 -4.76
CA THR A 48 22.43 4.34 -4.50
C THR A 48 22.33 5.52 -3.53
N ARG A 49 21.53 6.53 -3.89
CA ARG A 49 21.22 7.64 -2.98
C ARG A 49 20.33 7.16 -1.85
N THR A 50 20.66 7.53 -0.62
CA THR A 50 19.90 7.17 0.58
C THR A 50 19.71 8.38 1.49
N TRP A 51 18.76 8.31 2.41
CA TRP A 51 18.59 9.29 3.46
C TRP A 51 19.70 9.13 4.52
N LYS A 52 20.62 10.09 4.60
CA LYS A 52 21.76 10.06 5.53
C LYS A 52 21.35 9.96 7.01
N ASN A 53 20.23 10.60 7.36
CA ASN A 53 19.76 10.68 8.74
C ASN A 53 18.76 9.57 9.11
N ALA A 54 18.52 8.60 8.23
CA ALA A 54 17.64 7.46 8.53
C ALA A 54 18.29 6.55 9.59
N PRO A 55 17.52 6.02 10.56
CA PRO A 55 18.05 5.04 11.50
C PRO A 55 18.53 3.80 10.74
N PRO A 56 19.62 3.13 11.21
CA PRO A 56 20.21 2.03 10.46
C PRO A 56 19.39 0.73 10.51
N ASN A 57 18.52 0.55 11.52
CA ASN A 57 17.68 -0.64 11.64
C ASN A 57 16.39 -0.37 12.44
N LEU A 58 15.43 -1.29 12.31
CA LEU A 58 14.14 -1.20 12.99
C LEU A 58 14.22 -1.36 14.50
N ALA A 59 15.21 -2.09 15.03
CA ALA A 59 15.40 -2.23 16.47
C ALA A 59 15.70 -0.87 17.14
N LEU A 60 16.51 -0.04 16.50
CA LEU A 60 16.79 1.32 16.98
C LEU A 60 15.57 2.24 16.85
N LEU A 61 14.75 2.05 15.81
CA LEU A 61 13.48 2.79 15.69
C LEU A 61 12.54 2.47 16.85
N VAL A 62 12.39 1.19 17.23
CA VAL A 62 11.57 0.77 18.38
C VAL A 62 12.08 1.38 19.68
N GLN A 63 13.41 1.36 19.89
CA GLN A 63 14.02 1.96 21.08
C GLN A 63 13.82 3.49 21.13
N PHE A 64 13.97 4.16 19.99
CA PHE A 64 13.65 5.59 19.87
C PHE A 64 12.18 5.88 20.18
N ALA A 65 11.27 5.08 19.66
CA ALA A 65 9.82 5.26 19.83
C ALA A 65 9.39 5.18 21.30
N ARG A 66 10.11 4.44 22.16
CA ARG A 66 9.89 4.44 23.61
C ARG A 66 9.92 5.85 24.22
N SER A 67 10.66 6.79 23.65
CA SER A 67 10.71 8.18 24.13
C SER A 67 9.36 8.91 24.08
N HIS A 68 8.38 8.39 23.34
CA HIS A 68 7.02 8.90 23.32
C HIS A 68 6.22 8.54 24.59
N GLY A 69 6.72 7.59 25.39
CA GLY A 69 6.24 7.27 26.74
C GLY A 69 4.78 6.81 26.79
N GLU A 70 3.97 7.50 27.59
CA GLU A 70 2.58 7.13 27.85
C GLU A 70 1.60 7.62 26.77
N ARG A 71 2.08 8.14 25.64
CA ARG A 71 1.19 8.44 24.50
C ARG A 71 0.61 7.14 23.96
N GLU A 72 -0.64 7.21 23.51
CA GLU A 72 -1.29 6.07 22.84
C GLU A 72 -0.62 5.79 21.50
N PHE A 73 -0.18 4.56 21.31
CA PHE A 73 0.37 4.08 20.04
C PHE A 73 -0.71 3.40 19.21
N THR A 74 -1.43 2.42 19.80
CA THR A 74 -2.51 1.74 19.09
C THR A 74 -3.80 1.74 19.88
N ILE A 75 -4.92 1.87 19.15
CA ILE A 75 -6.27 1.72 19.68
C ILE A 75 -6.99 0.64 18.86
N HIS A 76 -7.58 -0.33 19.54
CA HIS A 76 -8.41 -1.36 18.94
C HIS A 76 -9.61 -1.63 19.83
N GLU A 77 -10.79 -1.25 19.37
CA GLU A 77 -12.02 -1.24 20.18
C GLU A 77 -11.83 -0.44 21.48
N ASP A 78 -11.82 -1.07 22.65
CA ASP A 78 -11.57 -0.50 23.97
C ASP A 78 -10.13 -0.66 24.46
N GLU A 79 -9.30 -1.40 23.73
CA GLU A 79 -7.88 -1.59 24.05
C GLU A 79 -7.07 -0.38 23.62
N ARG A 80 -6.37 0.23 24.58
CA ARG A 80 -5.47 1.37 24.35
C ARG A 80 -4.07 1.01 24.81
N VAL A 81 -3.14 0.98 23.88
CA VAL A 81 -1.75 0.59 24.13
C VAL A 81 -0.86 1.81 23.99
N THR A 82 -0.10 2.13 25.04
CA THR A 82 0.89 3.22 25.01
C THR A 82 2.19 2.78 24.35
N TYR A 83 3.04 3.74 23.98
CA TYR A 83 4.38 3.44 23.43
C TYR A 83 5.24 2.68 24.45
N GLU A 84 5.16 3.00 25.76
CA GLU A 84 5.86 2.27 26.80
C GLU A 84 5.34 0.84 26.95
N ALA A 85 4.01 0.64 26.93
CA ALA A 85 3.40 -0.69 26.98
C ALA A 85 3.79 -1.54 25.78
N GLN A 86 3.75 -0.96 24.58
CA GLN A 86 4.21 -1.60 23.33
C GLN A 86 5.67 -2.03 23.44
N TYR A 87 6.56 -1.13 23.92
CA TYR A 87 7.97 -1.43 24.07
C TYR A 87 8.21 -2.62 25.02
N ARG A 88 7.53 -2.67 26.17
CA ARG A 88 7.64 -3.77 27.13
C ARG A 88 7.21 -5.10 26.54
N ALA A 89 6.08 -5.12 25.83
CA ALA A 89 5.58 -6.32 25.15
C ALA A 89 6.57 -6.79 24.06
N VAL A 90 7.13 -5.86 23.26
CA VAL A 90 8.14 -6.16 22.23
C VAL A 90 9.40 -6.75 22.86
N ALA A 91 9.96 -6.13 23.92
CA ALA A 91 11.17 -6.61 24.59
C ALA A 91 10.96 -8.00 25.19
N THR A 92 9.80 -8.23 25.81
CA THR A 92 9.44 -9.54 26.39
C THR A 92 9.35 -10.61 25.33
N LEU A 93 8.60 -10.35 24.24
CA LEU A 93 8.46 -11.32 23.16
C LEU A 93 9.82 -11.58 22.47
N ALA A 94 10.59 -10.54 22.19
CA ALA A 94 11.90 -10.66 21.55
C ALA A 94 12.85 -11.55 22.37
N THR A 95 12.91 -11.35 23.70
CA THR A 95 13.68 -12.20 24.64
C THR A 95 13.18 -13.64 24.60
N ARG A 96 11.86 -13.84 24.55
CA ARG A 96 11.28 -15.18 24.49
C ARG A 96 11.56 -15.88 23.16
N LEU A 97 11.49 -15.16 22.04
CA LEU A 97 11.84 -15.70 20.72
C LEU A 97 13.28 -16.22 20.70
N GLN A 98 14.23 -15.47 21.27
CA GLN A 98 15.62 -15.94 21.40
C GLN A 98 15.72 -17.20 22.28
N ALA A 99 14.99 -17.24 23.41
CA ALA A 99 14.94 -18.42 24.27
C ALA A 99 14.31 -19.65 23.60
N MET A 100 13.44 -19.44 22.59
CA MET A 100 12.87 -20.50 21.74
C MET A 100 13.82 -20.91 20.60
N GLY A 101 15.01 -20.34 20.50
CA GLY A 101 16.01 -20.67 19.47
C GLY A 101 15.84 -19.91 18.16
N ILE A 102 15.01 -18.87 18.12
CA ILE A 102 14.91 -17.98 16.95
C ILE A 102 16.12 -17.04 16.93
N ALA A 103 16.88 -17.07 15.87
CA ALA A 103 18.11 -16.31 15.69
C ALA A 103 18.00 -15.37 14.47
N LYS A 104 19.02 -14.51 14.32
CA LYS A 104 19.17 -13.66 13.14
C LYS A 104 19.11 -14.49 11.85
N GLY A 105 18.28 -14.08 10.90
CA GLY A 105 18.07 -14.77 9.63
C GLY A 105 17.02 -15.89 9.67
N ASP A 106 16.51 -16.31 10.83
CA ASP A 106 15.38 -17.23 10.89
C ASP A 106 14.08 -16.52 10.50
N ARG A 107 13.14 -17.24 9.88
CA ARG A 107 11.86 -16.69 9.46
C ARG A 107 10.79 -16.96 10.50
N VAL A 108 10.02 -15.90 10.79
CA VAL A 108 8.84 -15.94 11.67
C VAL A 108 7.62 -15.57 10.82
N ALA A 109 6.74 -16.52 10.57
CA ALA A 109 5.50 -16.25 9.84
C ALA A 109 4.45 -15.62 10.77
N LEU A 110 3.78 -14.58 10.27
CA LEU A 110 2.74 -13.84 11.00
C LEU A 110 1.47 -13.79 10.14
N ALA A 111 0.44 -14.50 10.56
CA ALA A 111 -0.88 -14.50 9.91
C ALA A 111 -1.94 -14.01 10.91
N MET A 112 -2.22 -12.71 10.90
CA MET A 112 -3.08 -12.06 11.88
C MET A 112 -3.76 -10.83 11.26
N ARG A 113 -4.98 -10.52 11.71
CA ARG A 113 -5.68 -9.27 11.38
C ARG A 113 -5.02 -8.09 12.11
N ASN A 114 -5.43 -6.87 11.74
CA ASN A 114 -5.00 -5.67 12.46
C ASN A 114 -5.52 -5.72 13.90
N MET A 115 -4.60 -5.88 14.84
CA MET A 115 -4.82 -5.87 16.28
C MET A 115 -3.52 -5.50 17.00
N PRO A 116 -3.54 -5.10 18.29
CA PRO A 116 -2.36 -4.62 19.01
C PRO A 116 -1.19 -5.62 19.05
N GLU A 117 -1.46 -6.91 19.02
CA GLU A 117 -0.42 -7.96 19.01
C GLU A 117 0.38 -7.99 17.71
N TRP A 118 -0.20 -7.55 16.58
CA TRP A 118 0.48 -7.59 15.29
C TRP A 118 1.79 -6.80 15.28
N PRO A 119 1.82 -5.48 15.64
CA PRO A 119 3.06 -4.73 15.70
C PRO A 119 4.02 -5.25 16.79
N VAL A 120 3.54 -5.82 17.89
CA VAL A 120 4.39 -6.45 18.90
C VAL A 120 5.19 -7.61 18.29
N VAL A 121 4.52 -8.51 17.59
CA VAL A 121 5.16 -9.66 16.91
C VAL A 121 6.12 -9.20 15.84
N PHE A 122 5.70 -8.25 15.00
CA PHE A 122 6.52 -7.70 13.94
C PHE A 122 7.84 -7.12 14.50
N PHE A 123 7.74 -6.21 15.46
CA PHE A 123 8.90 -5.54 16.00
C PHE A 123 9.77 -6.44 16.87
N ALA A 124 9.20 -7.41 17.57
CA ALA A 124 9.98 -8.39 18.33
C ALA A 124 10.87 -9.24 17.41
N ALA A 125 10.33 -9.74 16.30
CA ALA A 125 11.09 -10.54 15.35
C ALA A 125 12.21 -9.74 14.69
N VAL A 126 11.92 -8.56 14.13
CA VAL A 126 12.97 -7.75 13.46
C VAL A 126 14.01 -7.21 14.43
N SER A 127 13.70 -7.06 15.72
CA SER A 127 14.62 -6.57 16.74
C SER A 127 15.68 -7.58 17.16
N ILE A 128 15.47 -8.85 16.88
CA ILE A 128 16.47 -9.91 17.06
C ILE A 128 17.15 -10.31 15.74
N GLY A 129 16.88 -9.56 14.65
CA GLY A 129 17.39 -9.84 13.32
C GLY A 129 16.72 -11.03 12.63
N ALA A 130 15.60 -11.53 13.16
CA ALA A 130 14.78 -12.52 12.45
C ALA A 130 14.02 -11.83 11.30
N ILE A 131 13.73 -12.61 10.26
CA ILE A 131 12.98 -12.16 9.08
C ILE A 131 11.51 -12.42 9.34
N ILE A 132 10.73 -11.36 9.53
CA ILE A 132 9.27 -11.49 9.68
C ILE A 132 8.62 -11.71 8.32
N VAL A 133 7.65 -12.61 8.27
CA VAL A 133 6.91 -12.98 7.05
C VAL A 133 5.43 -12.67 7.26
N PRO A 134 4.97 -11.43 7.03
CA PRO A 134 3.56 -11.08 7.11
C PRO A 134 2.78 -11.77 6.00
N LEU A 135 1.92 -12.71 6.37
CA LEU A 135 1.05 -13.46 5.45
C LEU A 135 -0.33 -12.82 5.39
N ASN A 136 -0.93 -12.88 4.22
CA ASN A 136 -2.28 -12.38 4.03
C ASN A 136 -3.29 -13.17 4.89
N ALA A 137 -3.83 -12.52 5.91
CA ALA A 137 -4.79 -13.13 6.85
C ALA A 137 -6.13 -13.53 6.20
N TRP A 138 -6.37 -13.18 4.95
CA TRP A 138 -7.57 -13.58 4.19
C TRP A 138 -7.32 -14.82 3.33
N TRP A 139 -6.08 -15.26 3.21
CA TRP A 139 -5.75 -16.46 2.46
C TRP A 139 -6.48 -17.70 3.01
N THR A 140 -6.78 -18.61 2.12
CA THR A 140 -7.24 -19.97 2.45
C THR A 140 -6.15 -20.74 3.20
N ALA A 141 -6.51 -21.86 3.80
CA ALA A 141 -5.54 -22.72 4.50
C ALA A 141 -4.41 -23.18 3.56
N GLY A 142 -4.72 -23.57 2.32
CA GLY A 142 -3.73 -24.00 1.34
C GLY A 142 -2.78 -22.86 0.90
N GLU A 143 -3.27 -21.64 0.77
CA GLU A 143 -2.43 -20.48 0.45
C GLU A 143 -1.52 -20.11 1.63
N LEU A 144 -2.03 -20.17 2.87
CA LEU A 144 -1.22 -19.98 4.08
C LEU A 144 -0.15 -21.06 4.20
N GLU A 145 -0.50 -22.34 3.98
CA GLU A 145 0.45 -23.47 3.94
C GLU A 145 1.56 -23.23 2.94
N TYR A 146 1.20 -22.76 1.72
CA TYR A 146 2.17 -22.41 0.70
C TYR A 146 3.14 -21.32 1.21
N GLY A 147 2.64 -20.19 1.71
CA GLY A 147 3.46 -19.08 2.15
C GLY A 147 4.39 -19.43 3.33
N ILE A 148 3.91 -20.25 4.27
CA ILE A 148 4.68 -20.73 5.42
C ILE A 148 5.82 -21.66 4.95
N ASN A 149 5.52 -22.61 4.06
CA ASN A 149 6.51 -23.56 3.54
C ASN A 149 7.51 -22.89 2.60
N ASP A 150 7.06 -22.03 1.67
CA ASP A 150 7.93 -21.31 0.72
C ASP A 150 8.91 -20.38 1.46
N SER A 151 8.47 -19.70 2.53
CA SER A 151 9.35 -18.89 3.38
C SER A 151 10.31 -19.71 4.23
N GLY A 152 9.99 -20.96 4.51
CA GLY A 152 10.73 -21.82 5.42
C GLY A 152 10.70 -21.29 6.87
N ALA A 153 9.53 -20.79 7.31
CA ALA A 153 9.35 -20.24 8.65
C ALA A 153 9.50 -21.33 9.72
N LYS A 154 10.31 -21.06 10.75
CA LYS A 154 10.49 -21.93 11.93
C LYS A 154 9.39 -21.72 12.97
N LEU A 155 8.90 -20.51 13.09
CA LEU A 155 7.83 -20.12 14.01
C LEU A 155 6.65 -19.58 13.22
N LEU A 156 5.44 -19.97 13.60
CA LEU A 156 4.20 -19.45 13.07
C LEU A 156 3.42 -18.76 14.20
N ILE A 157 3.03 -17.51 13.98
CA ILE A 157 2.19 -16.76 14.92
C ILE A 157 0.91 -16.35 14.20
N LEU A 158 -0.24 -16.70 14.78
CA LEU A 158 -1.55 -16.48 14.20
C LEU A 158 -2.52 -15.90 15.22
N ASP A 159 -3.62 -15.33 14.75
CA ASP A 159 -4.82 -15.15 15.58
C ASP A 159 -5.70 -16.43 15.54
N ASP A 160 -6.66 -16.50 16.44
CA ASP A 160 -7.53 -17.67 16.62
C ASP A 160 -8.28 -18.09 15.34
N GLU A 161 -8.78 -17.12 14.55
CA GLU A 161 -9.50 -17.43 13.30
C GLU A 161 -8.59 -18.14 12.28
N ARG A 162 -7.31 -17.72 12.19
CA ARG A 162 -6.30 -18.37 11.31
C ARG A 162 -5.85 -19.68 11.91
N HIS A 163 -5.76 -19.79 13.23
CA HIS A 163 -5.48 -21.03 13.92
C HIS A 163 -6.53 -22.10 13.57
N GLN A 164 -7.81 -21.78 13.73
CA GLN A 164 -8.90 -22.70 13.40
C GLN A 164 -8.86 -23.09 11.91
N ARG A 165 -8.60 -22.13 11.01
CA ARG A 165 -8.47 -22.38 9.57
C ARG A 165 -7.32 -23.33 9.23
N MET A 166 -6.20 -23.24 9.96
CA MET A 166 -4.97 -23.99 9.70
C MET A 166 -4.86 -25.32 10.46
N ALA A 167 -5.78 -25.62 11.35
CA ALA A 167 -5.66 -26.75 12.29
C ALA A 167 -5.35 -28.10 11.61
N GLU A 168 -5.99 -28.39 10.49
CA GLU A 168 -5.77 -29.63 9.72
C GLU A 168 -4.49 -29.59 8.87
N HIS A 169 -3.88 -28.42 8.66
CA HIS A 169 -2.70 -28.19 7.82
C HIS A 169 -1.38 -28.24 8.59
N TYR A 170 -1.40 -28.27 9.92
CA TYR A 170 -0.16 -28.23 10.72
C TYR A 170 0.78 -29.43 10.51
N ALA A 171 0.24 -30.56 10.09
CA ALA A 171 1.04 -31.74 9.74
C ALA A 171 1.84 -31.53 8.44
N ALA A 172 1.39 -30.63 7.56
CA ALA A 172 2.04 -30.29 6.31
C ALA A 172 3.08 -29.16 6.45
N LEU A 173 3.41 -28.72 7.68
CA LEU A 173 4.40 -27.69 8.00
C LEU A 173 5.63 -28.31 8.67
N PRO A 174 6.53 -28.97 7.91
CA PRO A 174 7.61 -29.76 8.48
C PRO A 174 8.72 -28.92 9.14
N VAL A 175 8.89 -27.66 8.73
CA VAL A 175 9.92 -26.75 9.25
C VAL A 175 9.43 -25.97 10.48
N VAL A 176 8.14 -25.86 10.69
CA VAL A 176 7.55 -25.12 11.81
C VAL A 176 7.74 -25.90 13.11
N GLU A 177 8.62 -25.39 13.98
CA GLU A 177 8.96 -25.99 15.28
C GLU A 177 7.92 -25.65 16.36
N SER A 178 7.37 -24.42 16.32
CA SER A 178 6.41 -23.92 17.30
C SER A 178 5.35 -23.05 16.63
N ILE A 179 4.16 -23.03 17.24
CA ILE A 179 3.03 -22.20 16.82
C ILE A 179 2.55 -21.41 18.03
N LEU A 180 2.36 -20.10 17.89
CA LEU A 180 1.77 -19.24 18.91
C LEU A 180 0.45 -18.67 18.40
N VAL A 181 -0.59 -18.75 19.20
CA VAL A 181 -1.92 -18.29 18.86
C VAL A 181 -2.29 -17.11 19.77
N ALA A 182 -2.61 -15.99 19.16
CA ALA A 182 -3.19 -14.85 19.85
C ALA A 182 -4.70 -15.01 19.97
N ARG A 183 -5.23 -14.69 21.14
CA ARG A 183 -6.68 -14.68 21.46
C ARG A 183 -7.37 -16.02 21.23
N ALA A 184 -6.68 -17.11 21.59
CA ALA A 184 -7.21 -18.46 21.47
C ALA A 184 -8.51 -18.64 22.27
N THR A 185 -9.57 -19.12 21.61
CA THR A 185 -10.87 -19.35 22.23
C THR A 185 -11.06 -20.81 22.71
N ALA A 186 -10.14 -21.70 22.33
CA ALA A 186 -10.15 -23.10 22.72
C ALA A 186 -8.79 -23.51 23.34
N PRO A 187 -8.75 -24.60 24.15
CA PRO A 187 -7.50 -25.12 24.69
C PRO A 187 -6.50 -25.49 23.59
N LEU A 188 -5.25 -25.09 23.76
CA LEU A 188 -4.14 -25.37 22.87
C LEU A 188 -3.31 -26.56 23.38
N GLY A 189 -2.58 -27.23 22.49
CA GLY A 189 -1.76 -28.38 22.88
C GLY A 189 -0.73 -28.78 21.83
N GLY A 190 0.18 -29.68 22.20
CA GLY A 190 1.28 -30.11 21.35
C GLY A 190 2.31 -28.99 21.12
N LYS A 191 2.59 -28.68 19.84
CA LYS A 191 3.49 -27.57 19.46
C LYS A 191 2.80 -26.21 19.41
N VAL A 192 1.53 -26.12 19.80
CA VAL A 192 0.70 -24.90 19.76
C VAL A 192 0.56 -24.33 21.16
N GLY A 193 1.01 -23.11 21.37
CA GLY A 193 0.93 -22.36 22.63
C GLY A 193 0.19 -21.03 22.46
N SER A 194 -0.20 -20.41 23.59
CA SER A 194 -0.84 -19.09 23.61
C SER A 194 0.23 -17.99 23.56
N LEU A 195 0.02 -16.97 22.74
CA LEU A 195 0.85 -15.77 22.72
C LEU A 195 0.71 -15.00 24.05
N GLU A 196 -0.50 -14.95 24.64
CA GLU A 196 -0.77 -14.29 25.92
C GLU A 196 -0.05 -14.95 27.10
N SER A 197 0.30 -16.25 26.99
CA SER A 197 1.13 -16.89 28.03
C SER A 197 2.54 -16.33 28.11
N ILE A 198 2.97 -15.58 27.09
CA ILE A 198 4.29 -14.94 26.99
C ILE A 198 4.19 -13.45 27.31
N ILE A 199 3.27 -12.75 26.67
CA ILE A 199 3.18 -11.28 26.72
C ILE A 199 1.93 -10.76 27.44
N GLY A 200 1.05 -11.63 27.97
CA GLY A 200 -0.24 -11.19 28.49
C GLY A 200 -1.16 -10.63 27.41
N THR A 201 -2.22 -9.99 27.83
CA THR A 201 -3.14 -9.23 26.94
C THR A 201 -2.69 -7.77 26.82
N PRO A 202 -3.21 -6.98 25.86
CA PRO A 202 -2.89 -5.54 25.76
C PRO A 202 -3.09 -4.75 27.05
N HIS A 203 -4.04 -5.15 27.90
CA HIS A 203 -4.28 -4.52 29.21
C HIS A 203 -3.15 -4.77 30.21
N ASP A 204 -2.38 -5.85 30.05
CA ASP A 204 -1.31 -6.23 30.97
C ASP A 204 0.02 -5.53 30.63
N TRP A 205 0.20 -5.06 29.39
CA TRP A 205 1.50 -4.62 28.87
C TRP A 205 2.10 -3.42 29.62
N ALA A 206 1.25 -2.50 30.12
CA ALA A 206 1.69 -1.33 30.85
C ALA A 206 2.37 -1.69 32.21
N VAL A 207 1.97 -2.82 32.80
CA VAL A 207 2.47 -3.28 34.11
C VAL A 207 3.47 -4.43 34.02
N MET A 208 3.81 -4.88 32.81
CA MET A 208 4.80 -5.93 32.59
C MET A 208 6.17 -5.50 33.16
N PRO A 209 6.97 -6.45 33.67
CA PRO A 209 8.34 -6.17 34.07
C PRO A 209 9.15 -5.60 32.89
N GLU A 210 10.00 -4.63 33.18
CA GLU A 210 10.95 -4.13 32.18
C GLU A 210 12.05 -5.16 31.97
N LEU A 211 12.19 -5.65 30.73
CA LEU A 211 13.28 -6.52 30.31
C LEU A 211 14.30 -5.72 29.48
N PRO A 212 15.61 -6.07 29.58
CA PRO A 212 16.60 -5.51 28.67
C PRO A 212 16.22 -5.78 27.21
N PHE A 213 16.32 -4.74 26.38
CA PHE A 213 16.09 -4.91 24.94
C PHE A 213 17.22 -5.77 24.34
N PRO A 214 16.91 -6.78 23.53
CA PRO A 214 17.93 -7.66 22.95
C PRO A 214 19.00 -6.89 22.18
N GLN A 215 20.26 -7.23 22.42
CA GLN A 215 21.39 -6.63 21.71
C GLN A 215 21.86 -7.57 20.61
N VAL A 216 21.49 -7.28 19.37
CA VAL A 216 21.87 -8.03 18.16
C VAL A 216 22.51 -7.08 17.17
N ALA A 217 23.61 -7.47 16.57
CA ALA A 217 24.25 -6.68 15.53
C ALA A 217 23.41 -6.76 14.24
N ILE A 218 22.70 -5.68 13.94
CA ILE A 218 21.79 -5.56 12.78
C ILE A 218 22.23 -4.35 11.98
N GLY A 219 22.62 -4.59 10.72
CA GLY A 219 22.95 -3.56 9.73
C GLY A 219 21.73 -3.14 8.90
N PRO A 220 21.84 -2.02 8.17
CA PRO A 220 20.75 -1.53 7.34
C PRO A 220 20.39 -2.47 6.18
N GLU A 221 21.37 -3.23 5.68
CA GLU A 221 21.17 -4.18 4.57
C GLU A 221 20.80 -5.59 5.04
N ASP A 222 20.71 -5.85 6.34
CA ASP A 222 20.23 -7.15 6.82
C ASP A 222 18.78 -7.39 6.40
N ASP A 223 18.45 -8.65 6.15
CA ASP A 223 17.10 -9.07 5.80
C ASP A 223 16.17 -8.85 6.99
N ALA A 224 15.02 -8.24 6.71
CA ALA A 224 14.05 -7.90 7.75
C ALA A 224 12.68 -8.50 7.49
N THR A 225 12.25 -8.56 6.23
CA THR A 225 10.88 -8.95 5.88
C THR A 225 10.81 -9.77 4.59
N ILE A 226 9.80 -10.64 4.50
CA ILE A 226 9.35 -11.24 3.24
C ILE A 226 7.86 -10.91 3.10
N PHE A 227 7.51 -9.95 2.23
CA PHE A 227 6.13 -9.64 1.88
C PHE A 227 5.73 -10.35 0.60
N TYR A 228 4.64 -11.11 0.65
CA TYR A 228 4.14 -11.81 -0.53
C TYR A 228 3.34 -10.88 -1.45
N THR A 229 3.68 -10.91 -2.74
CA THR A 229 2.95 -10.16 -3.76
C THR A 229 1.59 -10.80 -4.02
N SER A 230 0.61 -9.99 -4.40
CA SER A 230 -0.71 -10.46 -4.81
C SER A 230 -0.73 -11.01 -6.24
N GLY A 231 0.29 -11.77 -6.65
CA GLY A 231 0.51 -12.22 -8.02
C GLY A 231 -0.78 -12.61 -8.74
N THR A 232 -0.96 -12.10 -9.96
CA THR A 232 -2.12 -12.40 -10.80
C THR A 232 -1.90 -13.61 -11.70
N THR A 233 -0.66 -14.12 -11.73
CA THR A 233 -0.25 -15.29 -12.51
C THR A 233 0.61 -16.20 -11.63
N GLY A 234 0.09 -17.36 -11.25
CA GLY A 234 0.81 -18.34 -10.43
C GLY A 234 0.78 -18.03 -8.93
N ASN A 235 1.64 -18.73 -8.17
CA ASN A 235 1.76 -18.55 -6.73
C ASN A 235 2.35 -17.19 -6.35
N PRO A 236 1.95 -16.58 -5.22
CA PRO A 236 2.55 -15.36 -4.72
C PRO A 236 4.07 -15.49 -4.54
N LYS A 237 4.81 -14.40 -4.81
CA LYS A 237 6.26 -14.34 -4.64
C LYS A 237 6.59 -13.52 -3.39
N GLY A 238 7.49 -14.00 -2.56
CA GLY A 238 7.96 -13.29 -1.38
C GLY A 238 9.03 -12.25 -1.74
N ALA A 239 8.73 -10.97 -1.63
CA ALA A 239 9.69 -9.88 -1.83
C ALA A 239 10.56 -9.72 -0.57
N LEU A 240 11.89 -9.91 -0.71
CA LEU A 240 12.86 -9.89 0.39
C LEU A 240 13.34 -8.47 0.66
N GLY A 241 12.85 -7.87 1.72
CA GLY A 241 13.18 -6.51 2.13
C GLY A 241 14.19 -6.44 3.27
N SER A 242 15.07 -5.41 3.21
CA SER A 242 16.02 -5.06 4.26
C SER A 242 15.43 -4.06 5.26
N HIS A 243 16.14 -3.84 6.37
CA HIS A 243 15.81 -2.76 7.31
C HIS A 243 15.80 -1.39 6.61
N ARG A 244 16.76 -1.12 5.72
CA ARG A 244 16.83 0.12 4.95
C ARG A 244 15.58 0.34 4.09
N ASN A 245 15.11 -0.71 3.41
CA ASN A 245 13.94 -0.58 2.52
C ASN A 245 12.72 -0.02 3.27
N LEU A 246 12.44 -0.55 4.49
CA LEU A 246 11.30 -0.09 5.30
C LEU A 246 11.53 1.32 5.87
N LEU A 247 12.73 1.58 6.40
CA LEU A 247 13.06 2.86 7.04
C LEU A 247 13.11 4.02 6.06
N THR A 248 13.41 3.75 4.79
CA THR A 248 13.36 4.75 3.71
C THR A 248 12.00 5.42 3.61
N ASN A 249 10.90 4.68 3.83
CA ASN A 249 9.54 5.22 3.73
C ASN A 249 9.24 6.31 4.76
N ILE A 250 9.82 6.22 5.97
CA ILE A 250 9.63 7.25 7.03
C ILE A 250 10.09 8.61 6.53
N PHE A 251 11.31 8.66 5.99
CA PHE A 251 11.89 9.90 5.48
C PHE A 251 11.22 10.34 4.17
N SER A 252 10.90 9.39 3.29
CA SER A 252 10.21 9.69 2.02
C SER A 252 8.82 10.30 2.24
N SER A 253 8.04 9.80 3.18
CA SER A 253 6.73 10.36 3.53
C SER A 253 6.86 11.73 4.17
N ALA A 254 7.80 11.91 5.10
CA ALA A 254 8.06 13.20 5.75
C ALA A 254 8.60 14.24 4.74
N PHE A 255 9.45 13.82 3.79
CA PHE A 255 9.94 14.65 2.70
C PHE A 255 8.80 15.13 1.79
N GLY A 256 7.90 14.22 1.39
CA GLY A 256 6.72 14.56 0.59
C GLY A 256 5.82 15.60 1.28
N ALA A 257 5.56 15.42 2.58
CA ALA A 257 4.79 16.40 3.37
C ALA A 257 5.49 17.76 3.46
N ALA A 258 6.80 17.77 3.73
CA ALA A 258 7.59 19.01 3.77
C ALA A 258 7.59 19.71 2.41
N ARG A 259 7.74 18.96 1.32
CA ARG A 259 7.68 19.47 -0.06
C ARG A 259 6.34 20.15 -0.35
N THR A 260 5.22 19.50 0.02
CA THR A 260 3.88 20.08 -0.14
C THR A 260 3.77 21.43 0.58
N LEU A 261 4.17 21.52 1.84
CA LEU A 261 4.11 22.77 2.63
C LEU A 261 4.94 23.88 1.99
N MET A 262 6.17 23.61 1.58
CA MET A 262 7.03 24.60 0.95
C MET A 262 6.50 25.08 -0.40
N ARG A 263 5.90 24.20 -1.18
CA ARG A 263 5.24 24.59 -2.45
C ARG A 263 4.04 25.49 -2.22
N ARG A 264 3.39 25.37 -1.06
CA ARG A 264 2.31 26.26 -0.59
C ARG A 264 2.84 27.56 0.01
N GLY A 265 4.15 27.69 0.21
CA GLY A 265 4.78 28.83 0.88
C GLY A 265 4.60 28.81 2.41
N GLU A 266 4.32 27.63 2.97
CA GLU A 266 4.17 27.43 4.41
C GLU A 266 5.48 26.97 5.04
N GLU A 267 5.69 27.34 6.30
CA GLU A 267 6.81 26.83 7.09
C GLU A 267 6.55 25.38 7.47
N ILE A 268 7.63 24.59 7.57
CA ILE A 268 7.55 23.21 8.04
C ILE A 268 7.41 23.25 9.57
N PRO A 269 6.22 22.90 10.14
CA PRO A 269 6.02 22.95 11.57
C PRO A 269 6.83 21.85 12.30
N ALA A 270 7.02 22.05 13.59
CA ALA A 270 7.48 20.95 14.44
C ALA A 270 6.50 19.76 14.33
N PRO A 271 7.00 18.52 14.26
CA PRO A 271 6.14 17.35 14.18
C PRO A 271 5.14 17.30 15.36
N THR A 272 3.86 17.22 15.04
CA THR A 272 2.80 17.02 16.04
C THR A 272 2.20 15.62 15.86
N PRO A 273 2.01 14.86 16.94
CA PRO A 273 1.35 13.57 16.88
C PRO A 273 -0.05 13.69 16.28
N LYS A 274 -0.41 12.74 15.41
CA LYS A 274 -1.71 12.68 14.74
C LYS A 274 -2.39 11.35 15.04
N THR A 275 -3.71 11.31 14.93
CA THR A 275 -4.49 10.08 15.03
C THR A 275 -4.87 9.60 13.64
N LEU A 276 -4.51 8.37 13.30
CA LEU A 276 -4.76 7.75 12.00
C LEU A 276 -5.72 6.58 12.14
N LEU A 277 -6.80 6.57 11.35
CA LEU A 277 -7.64 5.39 11.18
C LEU A 277 -7.10 4.52 10.06
N THR A 278 -6.65 3.31 10.40
CA THR A 278 -6.01 2.37 9.47
C THR A 278 -6.97 1.27 9.07
N VAL A 279 -7.35 1.26 7.81
CA VAL A 279 -8.26 0.26 7.21
C VAL A 279 -7.54 -0.75 6.33
N ILE A 280 -6.32 -0.40 5.89
CA ILE A 280 -5.47 -1.31 5.11
C ILE A 280 -4.87 -2.36 6.05
N PRO A 281 -4.83 -3.65 5.65
CA PRO A 281 -4.21 -4.68 6.47
C PRO A 281 -2.69 -4.46 6.67
N LEU A 282 -2.19 -4.70 7.89
CA LEU A 282 -0.77 -4.56 8.24
C LEU A 282 0.14 -5.59 7.54
N PHE A 283 -0.41 -6.70 7.06
CA PHE A 283 0.35 -7.64 6.23
C PHE A 283 0.64 -7.12 4.82
N HIS A 284 0.23 -5.88 4.53
CA HIS A 284 0.54 -5.19 3.27
C HIS A 284 1.53 -4.05 3.50
N VAL A 285 2.49 -3.89 2.57
CA VAL A 285 3.55 -2.88 2.67
C VAL A 285 3.03 -1.45 2.84
N THR A 286 1.87 -1.11 2.27
CA THR A 286 1.27 0.21 2.41
C THR A 286 0.94 0.52 3.88
N ALA A 287 0.29 -0.41 4.59
CA ALA A 287 -0.02 -0.18 6.00
C ALA A 287 1.20 -0.38 6.91
N CYS A 288 2.02 -1.41 6.66
CA CYS A 288 3.19 -1.71 7.49
C CYS A 288 4.31 -0.69 7.26
N SER A 289 4.79 -0.56 6.02
CA SER A 289 5.99 0.24 5.72
C SER A 289 5.69 1.73 5.61
N ALA A 290 4.62 2.14 4.92
CA ALA A 290 4.34 3.56 4.75
C ALA A 290 3.59 4.18 5.95
N ALA A 291 2.65 3.46 6.59
CA ALA A 291 1.86 4.03 7.69
C ALA A 291 2.43 3.68 9.08
N LEU A 292 2.56 2.39 9.46
CA LEU A 292 2.96 1.97 10.80
C LEU A 292 4.33 2.52 11.21
N MET A 293 5.32 2.47 10.29
CA MET A 293 6.67 3.00 10.57
C MET A 293 6.63 4.50 10.80
N GLY A 294 5.84 5.25 10.03
CA GLY A 294 5.66 6.69 10.18
C GLY A 294 4.98 7.05 11.51
N VAL A 295 3.93 6.31 11.88
CA VAL A 295 3.23 6.47 13.17
C VAL A 295 4.17 6.24 14.33
N LEU A 296 4.94 5.13 14.30
CA LEU A 296 5.90 4.79 15.35
C LEU A 296 6.96 5.89 15.52
N ALA A 297 7.51 6.40 14.42
CA ALA A 297 8.54 7.43 14.45
C ALA A 297 8.02 8.79 14.94
N ALA A 298 6.77 9.14 14.63
CA ALA A 298 6.19 10.46 14.93
C ALA A 298 5.53 10.56 16.31
N GLY A 299 5.40 9.47 17.07
CA GLY A 299 4.64 9.45 18.33
C GLY A 299 3.14 9.63 18.11
N SER A 300 2.64 9.23 16.95
CA SER A 300 1.24 9.30 16.52
C SER A 300 0.44 8.08 16.99
N THR A 301 -0.89 8.15 16.89
CA THR A 301 -1.78 7.05 17.27
C THR A 301 -2.35 6.35 16.03
N MET A 302 -2.33 5.03 15.99
CA MET A 302 -2.93 4.23 14.94
C MET A 302 -4.15 3.48 15.48
N ILE A 303 -5.30 3.73 14.88
CA ILE A 303 -6.54 3.05 15.23
C ILE A 303 -6.79 1.91 14.26
N PHE A 304 -7.04 0.72 14.77
CA PHE A 304 -7.31 -0.46 13.99
C PHE A 304 -8.80 -0.73 13.86
N MET A 305 -9.23 -1.04 12.64
CA MET A 305 -10.53 -1.68 12.40
C MET A 305 -10.30 -3.13 11.97
N ARG A 306 -11.00 -4.06 12.61
CA ARG A 306 -10.93 -5.49 12.24
C ARG A 306 -11.50 -5.75 10.84
N LYS A 307 -12.57 -5.06 10.49
CA LYS A 307 -13.25 -5.11 9.20
C LYS A 307 -13.75 -3.71 8.87
N TRP A 308 -13.64 -3.32 7.62
CA TRP A 308 -14.20 -2.06 7.16
C TRP A 308 -15.72 -2.04 7.33
N ASP A 309 -16.20 -1.01 7.99
CA ASP A 309 -17.60 -0.63 8.13
C ASP A 309 -17.65 0.91 8.16
N VAL A 310 -18.37 1.50 7.23
CA VAL A 310 -18.36 2.95 7.03
C VAL A 310 -19.02 3.71 8.19
N VAL A 311 -20.08 3.16 8.80
CA VAL A 311 -20.75 3.77 9.95
C VAL A 311 -19.82 3.74 11.15
N ARG A 312 -19.22 2.58 11.43
CA ARG A 312 -18.23 2.44 12.50
C ARG A 312 -17.02 3.34 12.29
N ALA A 313 -16.58 3.52 11.04
CA ALA A 313 -15.50 4.45 10.73
C ALA A 313 -15.86 5.90 11.08
N MET A 314 -17.07 6.36 10.73
CA MET A 314 -17.55 7.70 11.08
C MET A 314 -17.66 7.90 12.60
N GLU A 315 -18.15 6.90 13.36
CA GLU A 315 -18.17 6.92 14.81
C GLU A 315 -16.77 7.06 15.42
N ILE A 316 -15.81 6.31 14.88
CA ILE A 316 -14.41 6.37 15.34
C ILE A 316 -13.80 7.74 15.02
N ILE A 317 -14.00 8.26 13.81
CA ILE A 317 -13.48 9.56 13.39
C ILE A 317 -13.98 10.66 14.34
N GLU A 318 -15.27 10.67 14.64
CA GLU A 318 -15.86 11.64 15.56
C GLU A 318 -15.33 11.49 16.99
N ARG A 319 -15.35 10.27 17.53
CA ARG A 319 -14.97 9.97 18.90
C ARG A 319 -13.49 10.22 19.19
N GLU A 320 -12.63 9.72 18.32
CA GLU A 320 -11.16 9.76 18.50
C GLU A 320 -10.51 10.98 17.83
N LYS A 321 -11.31 11.87 17.24
CA LYS A 321 -10.84 13.05 16.50
C LYS A 321 -9.73 12.67 15.50
N VAL A 322 -10.04 11.73 14.61
CA VAL A 322 -9.10 11.22 13.62
C VAL A 322 -8.67 12.32 12.67
N HIS A 323 -7.35 12.50 12.51
CA HIS A 323 -6.76 13.50 11.62
C HIS A 323 -6.57 13.00 10.20
N ALA A 324 -6.27 11.70 10.03
CA ALA A 324 -6.03 11.15 8.72
C ALA A 324 -6.61 9.74 8.59
N THR A 325 -7.13 9.45 7.41
CA THR A 325 -7.54 8.11 7.01
C THR A 325 -7.20 7.89 5.53
N GLY A 326 -7.38 6.68 5.07
CA GLY A 326 -7.12 6.37 3.68
C GLY A 326 -7.26 4.89 3.41
N GLY A 327 -6.88 4.51 2.19
CA GLY A 327 -7.00 3.13 1.78
C GLY A 327 -7.02 3.03 0.27
N VAL A 328 -8.06 2.40 -0.25
CA VAL A 328 -8.41 2.44 -1.68
C VAL A 328 -9.46 3.53 -1.92
N PRO A 329 -9.61 4.04 -3.14
CA PRO A 329 -10.57 5.13 -3.44
C PRO A 329 -11.99 4.86 -2.96
N THR A 330 -12.44 3.60 -2.96
CA THR A 330 -13.78 3.20 -2.49
C THR A 330 -14.05 3.54 -1.02
N VAL A 331 -13.02 3.59 -0.16
CA VAL A 331 -13.16 4.00 1.23
C VAL A 331 -13.61 5.46 1.32
N ALA A 332 -12.96 6.34 0.56
CA ALA A 332 -13.31 7.76 0.53
C ALA A 332 -14.70 7.98 -0.09
N TRP A 333 -15.04 7.27 -1.17
CA TRP A 333 -16.38 7.31 -1.76
C TRP A 333 -17.47 6.92 -0.77
N GLN A 334 -17.28 5.84 -0.02
CA GLN A 334 -18.27 5.39 0.97
C GLN A 334 -18.45 6.39 2.11
N LEU A 335 -17.38 7.06 2.55
CA LEU A 335 -17.49 8.14 3.54
C LEU A 335 -18.24 9.35 2.98
N LEU A 336 -18.00 9.72 1.71
CA LEU A 336 -18.64 10.85 1.04
C LEU A 336 -20.14 10.63 0.82
N GLU A 337 -20.54 9.44 0.42
CA GLU A 337 -21.88 9.16 -0.08
C GLU A 337 -22.82 8.49 0.92
N HIS A 338 -22.31 8.15 2.12
CA HIS A 338 -23.15 7.49 3.11
C HIS A 338 -24.29 8.40 3.58
N PRO A 339 -25.56 7.95 3.56
CA PRO A 339 -26.71 8.77 3.93
C PRO A 339 -26.67 9.27 5.37
N ASP A 340 -26.01 8.54 6.27
CA ASP A 340 -25.87 8.90 7.67
C ASP A 340 -24.70 9.85 7.95
N ARG A 341 -23.88 10.21 6.96
CA ARG A 341 -22.74 11.14 7.12
C ARG A 341 -23.09 12.42 7.88
N PRO A 342 -24.23 13.09 7.61
CA PRO A 342 -24.59 14.33 8.33
C PRO A 342 -24.84 14.15 9.82
N LYS A 343 -24.91 12.92 10.33
CA LYS A 343 -25.11 12.64 11.76
C LYS A 343 -23.79 12.65 12.55
N TYR A 344 -22.65 12.68 11.87
CA TYR A 344 -21.31 12.56 12.46
C TYR A 344 -20.46 13.81 12.21
N ASP A 345 -19.68 14.22 13.20
CA ASP A 345 -18.68 15.28 13.08
C ASP A 345 -17.36 14.70 12.54
N LEU A 346 -17.12 14.87 11.24
CA LEU A 346 -15.90 14.44 10.56
C LEU A 346 -14.90 15.59 10.37
N SER A 347 -15.10 16.76 11.00
CA SER A 347 -14.30 17.98 10.81
C SER A 347 -12.86 17.87 11.29
N SER A 348 -12.53 16.82 12.07
CA SER A 348 -11.15 16.55 12.50
C SER A 348 -10.26 16.00 11.37
N LEU A 349 -10.84 15.53 10.26
CA LEU A 349 -10.08 15.01 9.13
C LEU A 349 -9.30 16.12 8.43
N GLU A 350 -7.98 16.04 8.49
CA GLU A 350 -7.05 16.95 7.80
C GLU A 350 -6.58 16.38 6.47
N ALA A 351 -6.50 15.05 6.35
CA ALA A 351 -6.04 14.38 5.14
C ALA A 351 -6.79 13.07 4.86
N ILE A 352 -7.07 12.85 3.58
CA ILE A 352 -7.55 11.55 3.08
C ILE A 352 -6.64 11.13 1.93
N SER A 353 -5.85 10.06 2.17
CA SER A 353 -4.87 9.59 1.19
C SER A 353 -5.22 8.18 0.73
N TYR A 354 -5.03 7.92 -0.53
CA TYR A 354 -5.26 6.59 -1.11
C TYR A 354 -4.17 6.22 -2.12
N GLY A 355 -4.12 4.94 -2.45
CA GLY A 355 -3.15 4.40 -3.41
C GLY A 355 -3.51 2.96 -3.78
N GLY A 356 -2.68 2.35 -4.61
CA GLY A 356 -2.86 0.96 -5.05
C GLY A 356 -3.97 0.76 -6.11
N ALA A 357 -4.74 1.79 -6.43
CA ALA A 357 -5.72 1.81 -7.51
C ALA A 357 -5.84 3.23 -8.11
N PRO A 358 -6.19 3.37 -9.39
CA PRO A 358 -6.54 4.65 -10.00
C PRO A 358 -7.71 5.31 -9.25
N SER A 359 -7.75 6.63 -9.28
CA SER A 359 -8.81 7.42 -8.66
C SER A 359 -9.40 8.40 -9.67
N ALA A 360 -10.72 8.53 -9.65
CA ALA A 360 -11.40 9.53 -10.46
C ALA A 360 -11.08 10.95 -9.97
N PRO A 361 -10.83 11.92 -10.86
CA PRO A 361 -10.61 13.32 -10.52
C PRO A 361 -11.70 13.91 -9.60
N GLU A 362 -12.94 13.53 -9.80
CA GLU A 362 -14.07 14.00 -8.99
C GLU A 362 -13.92 13.63 -7.50
N LEU A 363 -13.34 12.47 -7.18
CA LEU A 363 -13.06 12.10 -5.78
C LEU A 363 -12.08 13.07 -5.13
N VAL A 364 -11.01 13.44 -5.85
CA VAL A 364 -9.99 14.39 -5.37
C VAL A 364 -10.64 15.72 -5.00
N LYS A 365 -11.49 16.24 -5.90
CA LYS A 365 -12.23 17.48 -5.71
C LYS A 365 -13.18 17.39 -4.51
N ARG A 366 -13.99 16.33 -4.42
CA ARG A 366 -14.98 16.15 -3.37
C ARG A 366 -14.37 15.98 -1.98
N ILE A 367 -13.23 15.31 -1.86
CA ILE A 367 -12.48 15.24 -0.59
C ILE A 367 -12.15 16.65 -0.10
N TYR A 368 -11.62 17.49 -0.98
CA TYR A 368 -11.26 18.86 -0.63
C TYR A 368 -12.49 19.74 -0.33
N THR A 369 -13.50 19.72 -1.20
CA THR A 369 -14.65 20.63 -1.08
C THR A 369 -15.66 20.23 -0.01
N GLU A 370 -15.83 18.93 0.28
CA GLU A 370 -16.86 18.46 1.19
C GLU A 370 -16.36 18.08 2.59
N PHE A 371 -15.09 17.63 2.72
CA PHE A 371 -14.47 17.38 4.04
C PHE A 371 -13.58 18.54 4.50
N GLY A 372 -13.12 19.41 3.58
CA GLY A 372 -12.06 20.37 3.88
C GLY A 372 -10.70 19.70 4.10
N ALA A 373 -10.61 18.39 3.82
CA ALA A 373 -9.40 17.59 4.00
C ALA A 373 -8.51 17.65 2.75
N LEU A 374 -7.19 17.54 2.94
CA LEU A 374 -6.25 17.50 1.85
C LEU A 374 -6.25 16.11 1.18
N PRO A 375 -6.55 16.01 -0.11
CA PRO A 375 -6.43 14.75 -0.82
C PRO A 375 -4.95 14.41 -1.04
N GLY A 376 -4.61 13.11 -0.93
CA GLY A 376 -3.27 12.61 -1.19
C GLY A 376 -3.30 11.32 -2.01
N ASN A 377 -2.27 11.15 -2.83
CA ASN A 377 -2.06 9.94 -3.62
C ASN A 377 -0.57 9.62 -3.70
N GLY A 378 -0.27 8.35 -3.95
CA GLY A 378 1.08 7.89 -4.19
C GLY A 378 1.10 6.54 -4.90
N TRP A 379 2.25 6.26 -5.51
CA TRP A 379 2.47 4.99 -6.17
C TRP A 379 3.69 4.28 -5.56
N GLY A 380 3.59 2.97 -5.57
CA GLY A 380 4.62 2.02 -5.18
C GLY A 380 4.06 0.61 -5.18
N MET A 381 4.91 -0.35 -4.92
CA MET A 381 4.59 -1.77 -5.00
C MET A 381 5.27 -2.55 -3.87
N THR A 382 4.98 -3.83 -3.75
CA THR A 382 5.64 -4.69 -2.74
C THR A 382 7.15 -4.72 -2.95
N GLU A 383 7.59 -4.73 -4.20
CA GLU A 383 9.00 -4.74 -4.61
C GLU A 383 9.74 -3.43 -4.33
N THR A 384 9.02 -2.37 -3.94
CA THR A 384 9.59 -1.09 -3.50
C THR A 384 9.28 -0.77 -2.04
N MET A 385 8.86 -1.74 -1.25
CA MET A 385 8.44 -1.57 0.16
C MET A 385 7.49 -0.39 0.37
N ALA A 386 6.60 -0.12 -0.54
CA ALA A 386 5.58 0.91 -0.68
C ALA A 386 6.03 2.12 -1.52
N THR A 387 6.36 3.27 -0.93
CA THR A 387 6.34 4.58 -1.59
C THR A 387 7.54 4.84 -2.48
N VAL A 388 7.32 5.11 -3.76
CA VAL A 388 8.30 5.63 -4.73
C VAL A 388 7.93 7.06 -5.14
N THR A 389 6.64 7.32 -5.36
CA THR A 389 6.12 8.63 -5.70
C THR A 389 4.99 9.03 -4.77
N GLY A 390 4.71 10.33 -4.69
CA GLY A 390 3.57 10.81 -3.93
C GLY A 390 3.39 12.32 -4.02
N HIS A 391 2.16 12.75 -3.92
CA HIS A 391 1.77 14.15 -3.82
C HIS A 391 0.47 14.30 -3.03
N SER A 392 0.19 15.53 -2.62
CA SER A 392 -1.02 15.88 -1.88
C SER A 392 -1.40 17.34 -2.12
N ALA A 393 -2.55 17.73 -1.60
CA ALA A 393 -3.05 19.10 -1.64
C ALA A 393 -3.12 19.67 -3.07
N GLU A 394 -2.63 20.87 -3.28
CA GLU A 394 -2.72 21.59 -4.55
C GLU A 394 -1.97 20.89 -5.69
N ASP A 395 -0.86 20.20 -5.42
CA ASP A 395 -0.17 19.40 -6.44
C ASP A 395 -1.08 18.28 -6.97
N TYR A 396 -1.87 17.65 -6.07
CA TYR A 396 -2.81 16.64 -6.48
C TYR A 396 -4.10 17.22 -7.09
N LEU A 397 -4.61 18.31 -6.56
CA LEU A 397 -5.76 19.02 -7.12
C LEU A 397 -5.48 19.54 -8.54
N ASN A 398 -4.24 19.94 -8.81
CA ASN A 398 -3.78 20.42 -10.12
C ASN A 398 -3.47 19.28 -11.10
N ARG A 399 -3.11 18.10 -10.59
CA ARG A 399 -2.78 16.90 -11.39
C ARG A 399 -3.51 15.65 -10.86
N PRO A 400 -4.84 15.62 -10.93
CA PRO A 400 -5.66 14.60 -10.25
C PRO A 400 -5.50 13.19 -10.84
N THR A 401 -4.91 13.04 -12.01
CA THR A 401 -4.63 11.75 -12.66
C THR A 401 -3.17 11.30 -12.46
N SER A 402 -2.33 12.13 -11.83
CA SER A 402 -0.94 11.77 -11.54
C SER A 402 -0.83 10.91 -10.28
N ALA A 403 0.22 10.09 -10.23
CA ALA A 403 0.67 9.38 -9.05
C ALA A 403 1.74 10.16 -8.25
N GLY A 404 1.99 11.42 -8.64
CA GLY A 404 2.96 12.32 -8.00
C GLY A 404 4.39 12.17 -8.53
N PRO A 405 5.29 13.09 -8.14
CA PRO A 405 6.71 13.03 -8.47
C PRO A 405 7.43 12.03 -7.56
N ALA A 406 8.59 11.57 -8.01
CA ALA A 406 9.46 10.71 -7.22
C ALA A 406 9.90 11.39 -5.90
N VAL A 407 10.13 10.57 -4.87
CA VAL A 407 10.86 11.03 -3.68
C VAL A 407 12.35 11.22 -4.04
N ALA A 408 13.05 12.14 -3.37
CA ALA A 408 14.39 12.56 -3.78
C ALA A 408 15.44 11.45 -3.86
N VAL A 409 15.26 10.34 -3.15
CA VAL A 409 16.15 9.18 -3.20
C VAL A 409 15.76 8.14 -4.26
N ALA A 410 14.67 8.37 -5.00
CA ALA A 410 14.23 7.49 -6.07
C ALA A 410 14.64 8.04 -7.44
N ASP A 411 15.03 7.15 -8.34
CA ASP A 411 15.17 7.42 -9.77
C ASP A 411 14.05 6.70 -10.52
N LEU A 412 13.52 7.36 -11.55
CA LEU A 412 12.52 6.81 -12.45
C LEU A 412 12.98 6.93 -13.89
N LYS A 413 12.58 5.99 -14.72
CA LYS A 413 12.73 6.07 -16.18
C LYS A 413 11.60 5.31 -16.87
N ILE A 414 11.30 5.71 -18.09
CA ILE A 414 10.33 5.08 -18.96
C ILE A 414 11.08 4.30 -20.03
N MET A 415 10.85 3.01 -20.11
CA MET A 415 11.55 2.11 -21.04
C MET A 415 10.64 1.67 -22.17
N ASP A 416 11.24 1.39 -23.32
CA ASP A 416 10.56 0.75 -24.44
C ASP A 416 10.06 -0.67 -24.08
N GLU A 417 9.27 -1.27 -24.95
CA GLU A 417 8.67 -2.59 -24.74
C GLU A 417 9.73 -3.69 -24.50
N ASN A 418 10.90 -3.56 -25.11
CA ASN A 418 12.00 -4.51 -24.94
C ASN A 418 12.82 -4.26 -23.66
N GLY A 419 12.68 -3.08 -23.03
CA GLY A 419 13.47 -2.65 -21.88
C GLY A 419 14.92 -2.31 -22.23
N GLU A 420 15.20 -1.98 -23.49
CA GLU A 420 16.53 -1.67 -23.99
C GLU A 420 16.82 -0.17 -24.04
N ASN A 421 15.82 0.64 -24.42
CA ASN A 421 15.98 2.06 -24.60
C ASN A 421 15.07 2.86 -23.64
N GLU A 422 15.63 3.90 -23.07
CA GLU A 422 14.84 4.91 -22.33
C GLU A 422 14.11 5.80 -23.34
N LEU A 423 12.81 5.98 -23.14
CA LEU A 423 11.95 6.76 -24.01
C LEU A 423 12.02 8.26 -23.68
N PRO A 424 11.80 9.14 -24.68
CA PRO A 424 11.69 10.57 -24.46
C PRO A 424 10.62 10.96 -23.44
N LEU A 425 10.81 12.11 -22.81
CA LEU A 425 9.84 12.70 -21.89
C LEU A 425 8.46 12.85 -22.56
N GLY A 426 7.42 12.39 -21.87
CA GLY A 426 6.04 12.41 -22.36
C GLY A 426 5.60 11.14 -23.08
N ASP A 427 6.52 10.31 -23.56
CA ASP A 427 6.19 9.04 -24.20
C ASP A 427 5.75 8.01 -23.17
N VAL A 428 4.89 7.07 -23.59
CA VAL A 428 4.37 5.99 -22.75
C VAL A 428 5.21 4.74 -22.95
N GLY A 429 5.69 4.16 -21.83
CA GLY A 429 6.41 2.92 -21.80
C GLY A 429 6.41 2.27 -20.43
N GLU A 430 7.19 1.22 -20.21
CA GLU A 430 7.27 0.55 -18.91
C GLU A 430 8.02 1.44 -17.91
N LEU A 431 7.37 1.73 -16.79
CA LEU A 431 8.00 2.44 -15.67
C LEU A 431 9.02 1.55 -14.98
N TRP A 432 10.24 2.02 -14.85
CA TRP A 432 11.27 1.40 -14.02
C TRP A 432 11.64 2.34 -12.87
N ALA A 433 11.86 1.77 -11.69
CA ALA A 433 12.21 2.51 -10.49
C ALA A 433 13.52 1.98 -9.88
N ARG A 434 14.31 2.89 -9.28
CA ARG A 434 15.53 2.58 -8.54
C ARG A 434 15.60 3.42 -7.29
N GLY A 435 16.17 2.86 -6.21
CA GLY A 435 16.40 3.58 -4.96
C GLY A 435 16.51 2.65 -3.76
N PRO A 436 16.76 3.20 -2.57
CA PRO A 436 16.98 2.43 -1.35
C PRO A 436 15.73 1.70 -0.84
N MET A 437 14.55 1.98 -1.41
CA MET A 437 13.30 1.29 -1.14
C MET A 437 13.15 -0.02 -1.92
N VAL A 438 13.92 -0.22 -3.01
CA VAL A 438 13.82 -1.42 -3.86
C VAL A 438 14.36 -2.63 -3.10
N VAL A 439 13.58 -3.70 -3.07
CA VAL A 439 13.93 -4.95 -2.37
C VAL A 439 15.08 -5.69 -3.06
N LYS A 440 15.70 -6.64 -2.35
CA LYS A 440 16.81 -7.44 -2.88
C LYS A 440 16.42 -8.39 -4.01
N GLY A 441 15.13 -8.75 -4.10
CA GLY A 441 14.62 -9.72 -5.05
C GLY A 441 13.49 -10.54 -4.45
N TYR A 442 13.18 -11.65 -5.13
CA TYR A 442 12.19 -12.61 -4.64
C TYR A 442 12.85 -13.78 -3.92
N TRP A 443 12.36 -14.08 -2.73
CA TRP A 443 12.83 -15.17 -1.89
C TRP A 443 12.80 -16.50 -2.63
N ASN A 444 13.96 -17.19 -2.71
CA ASN A 444 14.11 -18.48 -3.39
C ASN A 444 13.63 -18.54 -4.85
N LYS A 445 13.60 -17.39 -5.56
CA LYS A 445 13.16 -17.30 -6.95
C LYS A 445 14.20 -16.55 -7.81
N PRO A 446 15.39 -17.12 -8.03
CA PRO A 446 16.50 -16.43 -8.72
C PRO A 446 16.16 -16.01 -10.15
N GLU A 447 15.43 -16.83 -10.90
CA GLU A 447 15.02 -16.52 -12.28
C GLU A 447 14.05 -15.32 -12.32
N ALA A 448 13.03 -15.34 -11.46
CA ALA A 448 12.09 -14.23 -11.36
C ALA A 448 12.77 -12.95 -10.85
N THR A 449 13.76 -13.08 -9.96
CA THR A 449 14.57 -11.96 -9.49
C THR A 449 15.37 -11.35 -10.63
N ALA A 450 16.11 -12.17 -11.40
CA ALA A 450 16.91 -11.69 -12.53
C ALA A 450 16.07 -11.04 -13.64
N ALA A 451 14.84 -11.53 -13.86
CA ALA A 451 13.93 -10.95 -14.85
C ALA A 451 13.30 -9.61 -14.41
N THR A 452 13.22 -9.36 -13.10
CA THR A 452 12.53 -8.19 -12.55
C THR A 452 13.50 -7.12 -12.07
N PHE A 453 14.64 -7.51 -11.48
CA PHE A 453 15.61 -6.58 -10.88
C PHE A 453 16.89 -6.56 -11.73
N ILE A 454 17.13 -5.44 -12.42
CA ILE A 454 18.22 -5.30 -13.41
C ILE A 454 19.09 -4.10 -13.04
N ASN A 455 20.33 -4.32 -12.62
CA ASN A 455 21.29 -3.26 -12.30
C ASN A 455 20.73 -2.22 -11.30
N GLY A 456 20.06 -2.68 -10.25
CA GLY A 456 19.45 -1.83 -9.21
C GLY A 456 18.10 -1.22 -9.59
N TRP A 457 17.63 -1.43 -10.82
CA TRP A 457 16.28 -1.05 -11.25
C TRP A 457 15.30 -2.20 -11.05
N VAL A 458 14.09 -1.87 -10.66
CA VAL A 458 12.94 -2.80 -10.69
C VAL A 458 12.05 -2.49 -11.88
N ARG A 459 11.75 -3.51 -12.68
CA ARG A 459 10.71 -3.49 -13.71
C ARG A 459 9.36 -3.57 -13.02
N THR A 460 8.53 -2.56 -13.20
CA THR A 460 7.28 -2.48 -12.42
C THR A 460 6.11 -3.22 -13.06
N GLY A 461 6.16 -3.39 -14.39
CA GLY A 461 5.05 -3.89 -15.18
C GLY A 461 3.90 -2.88 -15.29
N ASP A 462 4.06 -1.65 -14.80
CA ASP A 462 3.13 -0.55 -14.99
C ASP A 462 3.58 0.29 -16.19
N LEU A 463 2.66 0.65 -17.08
CA LEU A 463 2.89 1.58 -18.17
C LEU A 463 2.64 3.00 -17.67
N ALA A 464 3.58 3.88 -17.94
CA ALA A 464 3.52 5.25 -17.45
C ALA A 464 4.18 6.23 -18.42
N ARG A 465 3.95 7.52 -18.17
CA ARG A 465 4.72 8.63 -18.74
C ARG A 465 5.09 9.63 -17.65
N LEU A 466 6.10 10.42 -17.90
CA LEU A 466 6.54 11.52 -17.04
C LEU A 466 6.22 12.85 -17.72
N ASP A 467 5.83 13.87 -16.94
CA ASP A 467 5.78 15.24 -17.42
C ASP A 467 7.10 15.98 -17.15
N ASP A 468 7.19 17.24 -17.59
CA ASP A 468 8.39 18.10 -17.49
C ASP A 468 8.74 18.52 -16.05
N GLU A 469 7.82 18.42 -15.09
CA GLU A 469 8.08 18.58 -13.66
C GLU A 469 8.36 17.25 -12.94
N GLY A 470 8.40 16.12 -13.66
CA GLY A 470 8.69 14.79 -13.12
C GLY A 470 7.50 14.08 -12.45
N PHE A 471 6.27 14.55 -12.70
CA PHE A 471 5.08 13.83 -12.24
C PHE A 471 4.83 12.60 -13.09
N VAL A 472 4.54 11.48 -12.41
CA VAL A 472 4.24 10.19 -13.02
C VAL A 472 2.76 10.07 -13.30
N TYR A 473 2.41 9.64 -14.50
CA TYR A 473 1.05 9.28 -14.88
C TYR A 473 1.02 7.80 -15.22
N ILE A 474 0.41 7.00 -14.35
CA ILE A 474 0.20 5.58 -14.61
C ILE A 474 -0.92 5.44 -15.63
N VAL A 475 -0.60 4.90 -16.78
CA VAL A 475 -1.54 4.75 -17.90
C VAL A 475 -2.31 3.45 -17.79
N ASP A 476 -1.60 2.34 -17.54
CA ASP A 476 -2.19 1.01 -17.33
C ASP A 476 -1.15 0.04 -16.76
N ARG A 477 -1.55 -1.21 -16.59
CA ARG A 477 -0.61 -2.32 -16.45
C ARG A 477 -0.34 -2.96 -17.80
N ALA A 478 0.91 -3.27 -18.09
CA ALA A 478 1.30 -3.91 -19.34
C ALA A 478 0.47 -5.16 -19.69
N LYS A 479 0.11 -5.96 -18.65
CA LYS A 479 -0.70 -7.19 -18.80
C LYS A 479 -2.22 -6.96 -18.84
N ASP A 480 -2.71 -5.79 -18.44
CA ASP A 480 -4.13 -5.45 -18.41
C ASP A 480 -4.51 -4.59 -19.64
N MET A 481 -3.50 -4.12 -20.40
CA MET A 481 -3.68 -3.43 -21.67
C MET A 481 -4.33 -4.37 -22.70
N ILE A 482 -5.35 -3.87 -23.38
CA ILE A 482 -6.11 -4.62 -24.39
C ILE A 482 -5.51 -4.31 -25.76
N ILE A 483 -5.09 -5.33 -26.49
CA ILE A 483 -4.53 -5.17 -27.84
C ILE A 483 -5.59 -5.54 -28.87
N ARG A 484 -6.18 -4.52 -29.47
CA ARG A 484 -7.26 -4.65 -30.45
C ARG A 484 -6.78 -4.32 -31.87
N GLY A 485 -6.48 -5.35 -32.67
CA GLY A 485 -6.06 -5.16 -34.07
C GLY A 485 -4.78 -4.34 -34.24
N GLY A 486 -3.87 -4.39 -33.24
CA GLY A 486 -2.65 -3.59 -33.21
C GLY A 486 -2.79 -2.24 -32.51
N GLU A 487 -4.00 -1.85 -32.09
CA GLU A 487 -4.25 -0.64 -31.30
C GLU A 487 -4.25 -0.98 -29.80
N ASN A 488 -3.53 -0.20 -29.01
CA ASN A 488 -3.48 -0.32 -27.56
C ASN A 488 -4.66 0.41 -26.92
N ILE A 489 -5.45 -0.30 -26.12
CA ILE A 489 -6.53 0.27 -25.32
C ILE A 489 -6.10 0.13 -23.85
N TYR A 490 -5.91 1.28 -23.22
CA TYR A 490 -5.60 1.32 -21.80
C TYR A 490 -6.88 1.24 -20.98
N SER A 491 -7.01 0.21 -20.16
CA SER A 491 -8.25 -0.03 -19.43
C SER A 491 -8.59 1.10 -18.47
N SER A 492 -7.60 1.69 -17.81
CA SER A 492 -7.78 2.82 -16.91
C SER A 492 -8.35 4.08 -17.58
N GLU A 493 -8.00 4.33 -18.86
CA GLU A 493 -8.51 5.48 -19.61
C GLU A 493 -10.02 5.38 -19.81
N VAL A 494 -10.51 4.19 -20.19
CA VAL A 494 -11.93 3.95 -20.39
C VAL A 494 -12.69 3.89 -19.06
N GLU A 495 -12.08 3.28 -18.04
CA GLU A 495 -12.62 3.21 -16.68
C GLU A 495 -12.82 4.62 -16.10
N ASN A 496 -11.84 5.52 -16.26
CA ASN A 496 -11.96 6.91 -15.81
C ASN A 496 -13.15 7.63 -16.46
N VAL A 497 -13.34 7.45 -17.77
CA VAL A 497 -14.49 8.02 -18.48
C VAL A 497 -15.82 7.43 -18.00
N LEU A 498 -15.86 6.14 -17.69
CA LEU A 498 -17.05 5.51 -17.12
C LEU A 498 -17.36 6.02 -15.72
N TYR A 499 -16.34 6.25 -14.88
CA TYR A 499 -16.50 6.84 -13.53
C TYR A 499 -17.02 8.28 -13.55
N GLU A 500 -16.84 9.04 -14.64
CA GLU A 500 -17.43 10.37 -14.81
C GLU A 500 -18.96 10.33 -15.04
N HIS A 501 -19.51 9.17 -15.35
CA HIS A 501 -20.94 9.03 -15.53
C HIS A 501 -21.68 9.03 -14.19
N PRO A 502 -22.68 9.89 -13.95
CA PRO A 502 -23.32 10.07 -12.64
C PRO A 502 -23.91 8.80 -12.02
N ALA A 503 -24.27 7.81 -12.84
CA ALA A 503 -24.83 6.55 -12.37
C ALA A 503 -23.77 5.49 -12.04
N VAL A 504 -22.49 5.68 -12.37
CA VAL A 504 -21.45 4.65 -12.22
C VAL A 504 -20.69 4.86 -10.92
N THR A 505 -20.67 3.85 -10.06
CA THR A 505 -19.91 3.87 -8.78
C THR A 505 -18.74 2.90 -8.76
N ASP A 506 -18.78 1.85 -9.60
CA ASP A 506 -17.66 0.93 -9.75
C ASP A 506 -17.63 0.36 -11.17
N CYS A 507 -16.45 0.24 -11.77
CA CYS A 507 -16.32 -0.34 -13.10
C CYS A 507 -14.94 -0.96 -13.33
N ALA A 508 -14.87 -1.88 -14.29
CA ALA A 508 -13.64 -2.44 -14.81
C ALA A 508 -13.75 -2.72 -16.30
N LEU A 509 -12.71 -2.38 -17.05
CA LEU A 509 -12.54 -2.76 -18.45
C LEU A 509 -11.65 -4.00 -18.56
N ILE A 510 -12.04 -4.96 -19.36
CA ILE A 510 -11.31 -6.19 -19.62
C ILE A 510 -11.23 -6.49 -21.12
N GLY A 511 -10.16 -7.13 -21.56
CA GLY A 511 -10.06 -7.70 -22.89
C GLY A 511 -10.81 -9.03 -22.97
N ILE A 512 -11.71 -9.16 -23.94
CA ILE A 512 -12.34 -10.42 -24.30
C ILE A 512 -11.78 -10.89 -25.65
N PRO A 513 -11.57 -12.21 -25.85
CA PRO A 513 -10.97 -12.72 -27.09
C PRO A 513 -11.81 -12.39 -28.33
N HIS A 514 -11.15 -11.97 -29.40
CA HIS A 514 -11.75 -11.77 -30.71
C HIS A 514 -10.93 -12.47 -31.80
N ARG A 515 -11.61 -13.15 -32.74
CA ARG A 515 -10.99 -14.06 -33.72
C ARG A 515 -9.92 -13.40 -34.61
N THR A 516 -10.13 -12.15 -35.02
CA THR A 516 -9.26 -11.42 -35.98
C THR A 516 -8.54 -10.24 -35.37
N LEU A 517 -9.05 -9.67 -34.28
CA LEU A 517 -8.50 -8.47 -33.63
C LEU A 517 -7.64 -8.79 -32.41
N GLY A 518 -7.54 -10.07 -32.02
CA GLY A 518 -6.90 -10.50 -30.79
C GLY A 518 -7.84 -10.32 -29.61
N GLU A 519 -8.06 -9.10 -29.17
CA GLU A 519 -8.99 -8.77 -28.09
C GLU A 519 -9.95 -7.63 -28.47
N GLU A 520 -11.06 -7.52 -27.74
CA GLU A 520 -11.97 -6.38 -27.75
C GLU A 520 -12.30 -5.91 -26.33
N PRO A 521 -12.51 -4.59 -26.11
CA PRO A 521 -12.83 -4.07 -24.79
C PRO A 521 -14.26 -4.41 -24.38
N ALA A 522 -14.43 -4.93 -23.17
CA ALA A 522 -15.74 -5.14 -22.53
C ALA A 522 -15.70 -4.59 -21.11
N ALA A 523 -16.82 -4.03 -20.62
CA ALA A 523 -16.89 -3.41 -19.31
C ALA A 523 -17.84 -4.15 -18.36
N VAL A 524 -17.48 -4.22 -17.08
CA VAL A 524 -18.37 -4.60 -15.98
C VAL A 524 -18.62 -3.35 -15.15
N VAL A 525 -19.90 -3.05 -14.87
CA VAL A 525 -20.30 -1.79 -14.23
C VAL A 525 -21.26 -2.06 -13.07
N HIS A 526 -21.01 -1.39 -11.97
CA HIS A 526 -21.92 -1.28 -10.83
C HIS A 526 -22.48 0.13 -10.77
N LEU A 527 -23.81 0.25 -10.67
CA LEU A 527 -24.51 1.54 -10.63
C LEU A 527 -24.80 1.97 -9.19
N ALA A 528 -24.89 3.28 -9.00
CA ALA A 528 -25.31 3.87 -7.73
C ALA A 528 -26.72 3.40 -7.35
N PRO A 529 -27.03 3.23 -6.05
CA PRO A 529 -28.36 2.85 -5.60
C PRO A 529 -29.46 3.79 -6.11
N GLY A 530 -30.47 3.20 -6.80
CA GLY A 530 -31.57 3.97 -7.36
C GLY A 530 -31.30 4.67 -8.68
N MET A 531 -30.08 4.53 -9.23
CA MET A 531 -29.75 5.04 -10.57
C MET A 531 -29.88 3.92 -11.61
N GLU A 532 -30.19 4.32 -12.84
CA GLU A 532 -30.30 3.45 -14.00
C GLU A 532 -29.41 3.98 -15.12
N ALA A 533 -28.81 3.09 -15.86
CA ALA A 533 -28.11 3.35 -17.11
C ALA A 533 -28.20 2.14 -18.02
N THR A 534 -28.22 2.34 -19.31
CA THR A 534 -28.24 1.27 -20.32
C THR A 534 -26.84 1.07 -20.91
N GLU A 535 -26.59 -0.11 -21.46
CA GLU A 535 -25.35 -0.41 -22.22
C GLU A 535 -25.13 0.63 -23.32
N ALA A 536 -26.18 0.94 -24.12
CA ALA A 536 -26.10 1.90 -25.20
C ALA A 536 -25.76 3.32 -24.73
N GLU A 537 -26.29 3.73 -23.60
CA GLU A 537 -25.98 5.03 -22.98
C GLU A 537 -24.52 5.14 -22.57
N LEU A 538 -23.99 4.15 -21.83
CA LEU A 538 -22.60 4.14 -21.42
C LEU A 538 -21.64 4.00 -22.61
N GLN A 539 -21.99 3.22 -23.63
CA GLN A 539 -21.23 3.16 -24.88
C GLN A 539 -21.20 4.52 -25.60
N ALA A 540 -22.35 5.21 -25.68
CA ALA A 540 -22.43 6.55 -26.26
C ALA A 540 -21.61 7.56 -25.43
N TRP A 541 -21.63 7.44 -24.10
CA TRP A 541 -20.84 8.27 -23.18
C TRP A 541 -19.35 8.15 -23.42
N VAL A 542 -18.84 6.93 -23.55
CA VAL A 542 -17.42 6.66 -23.88
C VAL A 542 -17.09 7.15 -25.28
N LYS A 543 -17.93 6.82 -26.28
CA LYS A 543 -17.72 7.21 -27.67
C LYS A 543 -17.66 8.73 -27.89
N ALA A 544 -18.38 9.50 -27.08
CA ALA A 544 -18.35 10.96 -27.14
C ALA A 544 -17.04 11.58 -26.60
N ARG A 545 -16.23 10.80 -25.86
CA ARG A 545 -15.03 11.26 -25.15
C ARG A 545 -13.75 10.60 -25.62
N LEU A 546 -13.82 9.39 -26.14
CA LEU A 546 -12.67 8.59 -26.58
C LEU A 546 -12.81 8.10 -28.02
N ALA A 547 -11.69 7.65 -28.57
CA ALA A 547 -11.68 7.03 -29.90
C ALA A 547 -12.63 5.84 -29.98
N ILE A 548 -13.32 5.67 -31.11
CA ILE A 548 -14.40 4.68 -31.26
C ILE A 548 -13.97 3.24 -30.95
N PHE A 549 -12.71 2.87 -31.25
CA PHE A 549 -12.19 1.53 -31.00
C PHE A 549 -11.99 1.22 -29.51
N LYS A 550 -11.97 2.24 -28.64
CA LYS A 550 -11.90 2.12 -27.17
C LYS A 550 -13.28 1.91 -26.53
N THR A 551 -14.35 2.09 -27.27
CA THR A 551 -15.70 1.90 -26.76
C THR A 551 -15.93 0.42 -26.41
N PRO A 552 -16.39 0.09 -25.20
CA PRO A 552 -16.69 -1.30 -24.83
C PRO A 552 -17.72 -1.91 -25.77
N VAL A 553 -17.40 -3.06 -26.37
CA VAL A 553 -18.33 -3.77 -27.28
C VAL A 553 -19.46 -4.46 -26.51
N ALA A 554 -19.29 -4.62 -25.22
CA ALA A 554 -20.30 -5.18 -24.31
C ALA A 554 -20.14 -4.57 -22.90
N ILE A 555 -21.27 -4.35 -22.22
CA ILE A 555 -21.31 -3.91 -20.82
C ILE A 555 -22.19 -4.86 -20.02
N ARG A 556 -21.67 -5.39 -18.91
CA ARG A 556 -22.42 -6.18 -17.94
C ARG A 556 -22.64 -5.39 -16.66
N PHE A 557 -23.89 -5.35 -16.20
CA PHE A 557 -24.24 -4.70 -14.94
C PHE A 557 -24.26 -5.72 -13.81
N VAL A 558 -23.63 -5.37 -12.70
CA VAL A 558 -23.60 -6.19 -11.47
C VAL A 558 -24.29 -5.47 -10.33
N LYS A 559 -24.94 -6.25 -9.44
CA LYS A 559 -25.69 -5.69 -8.31
C LYS A 559 -24.80 -5.35 -7.11
N GLU A 560 -23.66 -6.00 -7.02
CA GLU A 560 -22.68 -5.80 -5.95
C GLU A 560 -21.43 -5.12 -6.52
N THR A 561 -20.65 -4.48 -5.66
CA THR A 561 -19.34 -3.94 -6.05
C THR A 561 -18.45 -5.03 -6.63
N LEU A 562 -17.56 -4.68 -7.55
CA LEU A 562 -16.71 -5.64 -8.24
C LEU A 562 -15.80 -6.40 -7.25
N PRO A 563 -15.50 -7.70 -7.53
CA PRO A 563 -14.65 -8.51 -6.66
C PRO A 563 -13.25 -7.90 -6.54
N ARG A 564 -12.75 -7.84 -5.31
CA ARG A 564 -11.47 -7.23 -4.99
C ARG A 564 -10.61 -8.16 -4.13
N ASN A 565 -9.30 -8.04 -4.30
CA ASN A 565 -8.37 -8.68 -3.37
C ASN A 565 -8.30 -7.91 -2.03
N ALA A 566 -7.52 -8.44 -1.07
CA ALA A 566 -7.32 -7.84 0.24
C ALA A 566 -6.83 -6.37 0.21
N ASN A 567 -6.21 -5.97 -0.89
CA ASN A 567 -5.67 -4.63 -1.10
C ASN A 567 -6.67 -3.70 -1.82
N GLY A 568 -7.92 -4.15 -2.01
CA GLY A 568 -8.97 -3.41 -2.69
C GLY A 568 -8.82 -3.36 -4.22
N LYS A 569 -7.86 -4.07 -4.82
CA LYS A 569 -7.67 -4.13 -6.25
C LYS A 569 -8.69 -5.05 -6.90
N ILE A 570 -9.34 -4.59 -7.98
CA ILE A 570 -10.33 -5.37 -8.75
C ILE A 570 -9.66 -6.62 -9.34
N LEU A 571 -10.32 -7.76 -9.18
CA LEU A 571 -9.91 -9.05 -9.73
C LEU A 571 -10.44 -9.20 -11.16
N LYS A 572 -9.84 -8.45 -12.11
CA LYS A 572 -10.27 -8.42 -13.52
C LYS A 572 -10.36 -9.80 -14.16
N LYS A 573 -9.49 -10.74 -13.75
CA LYS A 573 -9.51 -12.11 -14.25
C LYS A 573 -10.84 -12.82 -13.96
N ASP A 574 -11.40 -12.59 -12.77
CA ASP A 574 -12.65 -13.23 -12.33
C ASP A 574 -13.88 -12.65 -13.04
N LEU A 575 -13.73 -11.47 -13.67
CA LEU A 575 -14.81 -10.83 -14.42
C LEU A 575 -14.96 -11.40 -15.85
N LYS A 576 -13.94 -12.09 -16.37
CA LYS A 576 -13.96 -12.64 -17.74
C LYS A 576 -15.09 -13.67 -17.93
N VAL A 577 -15.45 -14.41 -16.88
CA VAL A 577 -16.55 -15.39 -16.89
C VAL A 577 -17.89 -14.77 -17.27
N LEU A 578 -18.12 -13.49 -16.99
CA LEU A 578 -19.35 -12.78 -17.32
C LEU A 578 -19.55 -12.57 -18.84
N PHE A 579 -18.54 -12.88 -19.64
CA PHE A 579 -18.54 -12.71 -21.10
C PHE A 579 -18.29 -14.02 -21.86
N GLU A 580 -18.35 -15.19 -21.19
CA GLU A 580 -18.16 -16.50 -21.85
C GLU A 580 -19.16 -16.77 -22.97
N ASP A 581 -20.36 -16.18 -22.88
CA ASP A 581 -21.38 -16.23 -23.93
C ASP A 581 -20.99 -15.50 -25.22
N ARG A 582 -19.98 -14.62 -25.15
CA ARG A 582 -19.42 -13.89 -26.30
C ARG A 582 -18.14 -14.51 -26.86
N VAL A 583 -17.48 -15.38 -26.10
CA VAL A 583 -16.29 -16.12 -26.53
C VAL A 583 -16.73 -17.23 -27.48
N GLY A 584 -16.80 -16.93 -28.80
CA GLY A 584 -17.18 -17.88 -29.84
C GLY A 584 -18.35 -17.45 -30.73
N VAL A 585 -18.98 -16.32 -30.49
CA VAL A 585 -20.16 -15.84 -31.27
C VAL A 585 -19.78 -14.86 -32.39
N ALA A 586 -18.51 -14.57 -32.61
CA ALA A 586 -18.06 -13.84 -33.80
C ALA A 586 -17.84 -14.82 -34.95
N ALA A 587 -18.93 -15.30 -35.55
CA ALA A 587 -18.89 -15.99 -36.82
C ALA A 587 -18.78 -14.99 -37.97
#